data_43a6438b20c233895e90e000ae73193f
#
_entry.id   43a6438b20c233895e90e000ae73193f
#
_cell.length_a   1.000
_cell.length_b   1.000
_cell.length_c   1.000
_cell.angle_alpha   90.00
_cell.angle_beta   90.00
_cell.angle_gamma   90.00
#
_symmetry.space_group_name_H-M   'P 1'
#
loop_
_entity.id
_entity.type
_entity.pdbx_description
1 polymer ?
#
loop_
_entity_poly.entity_id
_entity_poly.type
_entity_poly.pdbx_seq_one_letter_code
_entity_poly.pdbx_strand_id
1 'polypeptide(L)'
;MANLYTKTGDKGQTSLVGGSRVSKSSLRVECYGTIDEANSMLGLAYAQTDREYIRTTVHRIQGRLFALGAELASDEQGAAGLTGKISEEDVAFLEGVVDKCTETTGKQTHFVIPGVDPASAALHVARTIVRRAERHVVALAEHEPVREVLARYINRLSDAVYALARLQEDLTQEERLRAQVTALVRKQLSAPEGGLPPFSLASLQRMAQRAVERAGQLGVPVV
;
A
#
# COMPACT_ATOMS: atom_id res chain seq x y z
N MET A 1 32.14 0.95 -15.77
CA MET A 1 30.78 1.35 -15.36
C MET A 1 29.95 1.52 -16.62
N ALA A 2 28.77 0.94 -16.70
CA ALA A 2 27.86 1.19 -17.82
C ALA A 2 27.38 2.66 -17.77
N ASN A 3 27.34 3.34 -18.91
CA ASN A 3 26.79 4.68 -19.01
C ASN A 3 25.31 4.64 -18.64
N LEU A 4 24.82 5.67 -17.93
CA LEU A 4 23.41 5.80 -17.56
C LEU A 4 22.51 5.89 -18.80
N TYR A 5 23.01 6.40 -19.92
CA TYR A 5 22.32 6.49 -21.18
C TYR A 5 23.10 5.80 -22.30
N THR A 6 22.38 5.13 -23.21
CA THR A 6 22.96 4.41 -24.35
C THR A 6 22.61 5.03 -25.71
N LYS A 7 21.68 5.99 -25.74
CA LYS A 7 21.10 6.64 -26.94
C LYS A 7 20.39 5.68 -27.92
N THR A 8 20.32 4.38 -27.60
CA THR A 8 19.69 3.37 -28.44
C THR A 8 18.16 3.45 -28.46
N GLY A 9 17.59 4.19 -27.51
CA GLY A 9 16.15 4.39 -27.34
C GLY A 9 15.57 5.66 -27.97
N ASP A 10 16.40 6.52 -28.58
CA ASP A 10 16.00 7.87 -29.04
C ASP A 10 15.00 7.83 -30.21
N LYS A 11 14.92 6.69 -30.93
CA LYS A 11 13.97 6.47 -32.01
C LYS A 11 12.66 5.80 -31.55
N GLY A 12 12.30 5.87 -30.26
CA GLY A 12 11.05 5.33 -29.73
C GLY A 12 11.03 3.81 -29.58
N GLN A 13 12.19 3.15 -29.59
CA GLN A 13 12.29 1.71 -29.34
C GLN A 13 13.08 1.41 -28.07
N THR A 14 12.79 0.26 -27.46
CA THR A 14 13.54 -0.27 -26.32
C THR A 14 13.86 -1.74 -26.52
N SER A 15 14.81 -2.28 -25.76
CA SER A 15 15.10 -3.71 -25.74
C SER A 15 14.42 -4.38 -24.55
N LEU A 16 13.86 -5.55 -24.79
CA LEU A 16 13.43 -6.46 -23.73
C LEU A 16 14.64 -7.20 -23.14
N VAL A 17 14.46 -7.81 -21.99
CA VAL A 17 15.37 -8.79 -21.43
C VAL A 17 15.34 -10.01 -22.38
N GLY A 18 16.50 -10.35 -22.96
CA GLY A 18 16.63 -11.33 -24.06
C GLY A 18 17.07 -10.69 -25.37
N GLY A 19 16.86 -9.37 -25.53
CA GLY A 19 17.43 -8.58 -26.63
C GLY A 19 16.44 -8.17 -27.72
N SER A 20 15.21 -8.68 -27.71
CA SER A 20 14.18 -8.27 -28.67
C SER A 20 13.90 -6.78 -28.60
N ARG A 21 13.72 -6.14 -29.76
CA ARG A 21 13.42 -4.71 -29.86
C ARG A 21 11.92 -4.50 -30.05
N VAL A 22 11.34 -3.65 -29.20
CA VAL A 22 9.91 -3.30 -29.21
C VAL A 22 9.71 -1.79 -29.19
N SER A 23 8.55 -1.32 -29.64
CA SER A 23 8.16 0.08 -29.48
C SER A 23 7.99 0.43 -28.01
N LYS A 24 8.43 1.61 -27.60
CA LYS A 24 8.15 2.16 -26.27
C LYS A 24 6.66 2.36 -26.01
N SER A 25 5.83 2.41 -27.05
CA SER A 25 4.36 2.50 -26.95
C SER A 25 3.67 1.13 -26.97
N SER A 26 4.42 0.01 -26.92
CA SER A 26 3.81 -1.32 -26.86
C SER A 26 3.17 -1.59 -25.50
N LEU A 27 2.09 -2.37 -25.49
CA LEU A 27 1.37 -2.75 -24.27
C LEU A 27 2.29 -3.45 -23.25
N ARG A 28 3.26 -4.23 -23.70
CA ARG A 28 4.25 -4.87 -22.83
C ARG A 28 5.10 -3.83 -22.09
N VAL A 29 5.53 -2.76 -22.75
CA VAL A 29 6.28 -1.65 -22.13
C VAL A 29 5.40 -0.92 -21.13
N GLU A 30 4.13 -0.70 -21.47
CA GLU A 30 3.15 -0.09 -20.56
C GLU A 30 2.93 -0.93 -19.28
N CYS A 31 2.90 -2.27 -19.42
CA CYS A 31 2.78 -3.16 -18.27
C CYS A 31 3.90 -2.95 -17.25
N TYR A 32 5.15 -3.15 -17.65
CA TYR A 32 6.26 -3.03 -16.70
C TYR A 32 6.55 -1.58 -16.28
N GLY A 33 6.25 -0.61 -17.15
CA GLY A 33 6.33 0.81 -16.79
C GLY A 33 5.36 1.18 -15.68
N THR A 34 4.12 0.69 -15.76
CA THR A 34 3.12 0.92 -14.70
C THR A 34 3.48 0.19 -13.39
N ILE A 35 4.15 -0.96 -13.46
CA ILE A 35 4.69 -1.64 -12.27
C ILE A 35 5.80 -0.78 -11.63
N ASP A 36 6.66 -0.15 -12.41
CA ASP A 36 7.69 0.76 -11.91
C ASP A 36 7.11 2.01 -11.25
N GLU A 37 6.03 2.59 -11.80
CA GLU A 37 5.27 3.66 -11.14
C GLU A 37 4.72 3.21 -9.78
N ALA A 38 4.11 2.01 -9.72
CA ALA A 38 3.59 1.45 -8.47
C ALA A 38 4.71 1.28 -7.44
N ASN A 39 5.86 0.76 -7.87
CA ASN A 39 7.04 0.57 -7.03
C ASN A 39 7.56 1.90 -6.46
N SER A 40 7.63 2.94 -7.29
CA SER A 40 8.05 4.28 -6.89
C SER A 40 7.08 4.90 -5.88
N MET A 41 5.77 4.70 -6.06
CA MET A 41 4.75 5.21 -5.13
C MET A 41 4.76 4.44 -3.80
N LEU A 42 5.04 3.13 -3.81
CA LEU A 42 5.30 2.36 -2.59
C LEU A 42 6.54 2.87 -1.86
N GLY A 43 7.58 3.29 -2.59
CA GLY A 43 8.76 3.95 -2.03
C GLY A 43 8.42 5.24 -1.30
N LEU A 44 7.50 6.04 -1.85
CA LEU A 44 7.00 7.25 -1.18
C LEU A 44 6.28 6.92 0.13
N ALA A 45 5.41 5.90 0.12
CA ALA A 45 4.72 5.43 1.33
C ALA A 45 5.71 4.91 2.38
N TYR A 46 6.70 4.13 1.96
CA TYR A 46 7.79 3.63 2.81
C TYR A 46 8.55 4.75 3.51
N ALA A 47 8.84 5.84 2.79
CA ALA A 47 9.58 6.98 3.34
C ALA A 47 8.77 7.81 4.35
N GLN A 48 7.44 7.74 4.29
CA GLN A 48 6.52 8.54 5.10
C GLN A 48 5.96 7.81 6.33
N THR A 49 6.04 6.49 6.39
CA THR A 49 5.59 5.72 7.55
C THR A 49 6.75 5.38 8.48
N ASP A 50 6.53 5.45 9.78
CA ASP A 50 7.43 4.97 10.84
C ASP A 50 7.04 3.57 11.35
N ARG A 51 5.95 2.99 10.84
CA ARG A 51 5.44 1.68 11.26
C ARG A 51 6.29 0.56 10.70
N GLU A 52 7.05 -0.10 11.56
CA GLU A 52 8.03 -1.13 11.19
C GLU A 52 7.41 -2.25 10.34
N TYR A 53 6.22 -2.74 10.72
CA TYR A 53 5.54 -3.79 9.96
C TYR A 53 5.18 -3.33 8.54
N ILE A 54 4.67 -2.09 8.38
CA ILE A 54 4.33 -1.54 7.07
C ILE A 54 5.59 -1.34 6.24
N ARG A 55 6.65 -0.78 6.83
CA ARG A 55 7.95 -0.57 6.17
C ARG A 55 8.54 -1.87 5.65
N THR A 56 8.67 -2.87 6.50
CA THR A 56 9.26 -4.16 6.13
C THR A 56 8.44 -4.89 5.07
N THR A 57 7.11 -4.83 5.18
CA THR A 57 6.19 -5.43 4.19
C THR A 57 6.30 -4.72 2.85
N VAL A 58 6.23 -3.39 2.82
CA VAL A 58 6.37 -2.58 1.59
C VAL A 58 7.72 -2.84 0.94
N HIS A 59 8.81 -2.86 1.70
CA HIS A 59 10.14 -3.11 1.15
C HIS A 59 10.26 -4.50 0.53
N ARG A 60 9.69 -5.53 1.16
CA ARG A 60 9.61 -6.88 0.57
C ARG A 60 8.80 -6.90 -0.73
N ILE A 61 7.65 -6.22 -0.76
CA ILE A 61 6.83 -6.08 -1.97
C ILE A 61 7.64 -5.41 -3.09
N GLN A 62 8.34 -4.31 -2.80
CA GLN A 62 9.18 -3.61 -3.78
C GLN A 62 10.23 -4.53 -4.41
N GLY A 63 10.88 -5.37 -3.61
CA GLY A 63 11.82 -6.38 -4.11
C GLY A 63 11.16 -7.37 -5.09
N ARG A 64 9.92 -7.79 -4.82
CA ARG A 64 9.17 -8.69 -5.72
C ARG A 64 8.65 -7.98 -6.97
N LEU A 65 8.37 -6.67 -6.91
CA LEU A 65 8.00 -5.89 -8.09
C LEU A 65 9.12 -5.78 -9.13
N PHE A 66 10.39 -5.81 -8.72
CA PHE A 66 11.50 -5.95 -9.68
C PHE A 66 11.46 -7.29 -10.40
N ALA A 67 11.16 -8.40 -9.72
CA ALA A 67 11.01 -9.70 -10.35
C ALA A 67 9.82 -9.73 -11.32
N LEU A 68 8.66 -9.19 -10.91
CA LEU A 68 7.48 -9.04 -11.75
C LEU A 68 7.78 -8.20 -13.01
N GLY A 69 8.41 -7.04 -12.83
CA GLY A 69 8.81 -6.17 -13.93
C GLY A 69 9.77 -6.84 -14.89
N ALA A 70 10.75 -7.59 -14.39
CA ALA A 70 11.69 -8.35 -15.22
C ALA A 70 10.98 -9.44 -16.04
N GLU A 71 10.03 -10.18 -15.45
CA GLU A 71 9.24 -11.17 -16.19
C GLU A 71 8.39 -10.51 -17.29
N LEU A 72 7.71 -9.41 -17.01
CA LEU A 72 6.92 -8.66 -17.99
C LEU A 72 7.79 -8.02 -19.07
N ALA A 73 9.01 -7.61 -18.74
CA ALA A 73 9.96 -7.01 -19.66
C ALA A 73 10.79 -8.03 -20.46
N SER A 74 10.53 -9.34 -20.33
CA SER A 74 11.29 -10.39 -21.01
C SER A 74 10.61 -10.88 -22.27
N ASP A 75 11.42 -11.16 -23.30
CA ASP A 75 11.04 -12.06 -24.39
C ASP A 75 11.24 -13.53 -23.94
N GLU A 76 10.98 -14.48 -24.85
CA GLU A 76 11.09 -15.90 -24.54
C GLU A 76 12.49 -16.31 -24.09
N GLN A 77 13.52 -15.82 -24.76
CA GLN A 77 14.92 -16.10 -24.41
C GLN A 77 15.29 -15.49 -23.04
N GLY A 78 14.88 -14.24 -22.81
CA GLY A 78 15.10 -13.56 -21.53
C GLY A 78 14.38 -14.26 -20.39
N ALA A 79 13.11 -14.63 -20.58
CA ALA A 79 12.31 -15.34 -19.60
C ALA A 79 12.90 -16.71 -19.20
N ALA A 80 13.56 -17.42 -20.14
CA ALA A 80 14.23 -18.67 -19.83
C ALA A 80 15.41 -18.50 -18.87
N GLY A 81 16.13 -17.37 -18.96
CA GLY A 81 17.29 -17.05 -18.11
C GLY A 81 16.97 -16.42 -16.76
N LEU A 82 15.72 -15.99 -16.52
CA LEU A 82 15.37 -15.33 -15.25
C LEU A 82 15.36 -16.32 -14.07
N THR A 83 16.02 -15.89 -13.01
CA THR A 83 15.96 -16.54 -11.69
C THR A 83 15.02 -15.73 -10.75
N GLY A 84 14.47 -16.40 -9.74
CA GLY A 84 13.67 -15.72 -8.71
C GLY A 84 12.35 -15.15 -9.22
N LYS A 85 11.73 -15.82 -10.20
CA LYS A 85 10.41 -15.48 -10.74
C LYS A 85 9.35 -15.40 -9.66
N ILE A 86 8.23 -14.72 -9.97
CA ILE A 86 7.05 -14.70 -9.11
C ILE A 86 6.52 -16.14 -8.95
N SER A 87 6.20 -16.51 -7.71
CA SER A 87 5.77 -17.85 -7.32
C SER A 87 4.45 -17.83 -6.53
N GLU A 88 3.90 -19.01 -6.24
CA GLU A 88 2.71 -19.15 -5.40
C GLU A 88 2.99 -18.70 -3.95
N GLU A 89 4.23 -18.87 -3.47
CA GLU A 89 4.61 -18.37 -2.14
C GLU A 89 4.55 -16.83 -2.07
N ASP A 90 4.81 -16.13 -3.18
CA ASP A 90 4.65 -14.68 -3.24
C ASP A 90 3.16 -14.28 -3.17
N VAL A 91 2.28 -15.04 -3.80
CA VAL A 91 0.82 -14.85 -3.70
C VAL A 91 0.35 -15.10 -2.27
N ALA A 92 0.74 -16.24 -1.68
CA ALA A 92 0.40 -16.60 -0.31
C ALA A 92 0.92 -15.57 0.71
N PHE A 93 2.10 -14.99 0.47
CA PHE A 93 2.62 -13.89 1.30
C PHE A 93 1.68 -12.68 1.29
N LEU A 94 1.18 -12.26 0.12
CA LEU A 94 0.25 -11.13 0.02
C LEU A 94 -1.08 -11.43 0.71
N GLU A 95 -1.59 -12.63 0.59
CA GLU A 95 -2.79 -13.09 1.30
C GLU A 95 -2.58 -13.01 2.82
N GLY A 96 -1.45 -13.49 3.32
CA GLY A 96 -1.10 -13.36 4.74
C GLY A 96 -0.95 -11.91 5.22
N VAL A 97 -0.53 -10.98 4.35
CA VAL A 97 -0.52 -9.55 4.67
C VAL A 97 -1.95 -9.02 4.85
N VAL A 98 -2.87 -9.39 3.95
CA VAL A 98 -4.28 -9.01 4.05
C VAL A 98 -4.90 -9.52 5.34
N ASP A 99 -4.70 -10.80 5.65
CA ASP A 99 -5.26 -11.44 6.84
C ASP A 99 -4.76 -10.73 8.11
N LYS A 100 -3.45 -10.54 8.22
CA LYS A 100 -2.82 -9.87 9.37
C LYS A 100 -3.29 -8.43 9.55
N CYS A 101 -3.44 -7.66 8.50
CA CYS A 101 -3.98 -6.32 8.59
C CYS A 101 -5.44 -6.35 9.06
N THR A 102 -6.24 -7.28 8.51
CA THR A 102 -7.66 -7.41 8.82
C THR A 102 -7.92 -7.85 10.26
N GLU A 103 -7.02 -8.61 10.89
CA GLU A 103 -7.07 -8.93 12.31
C GLU A 103 -7.10 -7.65 13.18
N THR A 104 -6.40 -6.60 12.76
CA THR A 104 -6.35 -5.32 13.49
C THR A 104 -7.49 -4.38 13.09
N THR A 105 -7.70 -4.20 11.77
CA THR A 105 -8.65 -3.21 11.24
C THR A 105 -10.10 -3.69 11.19
N GLY A 106 -10.32 -4.99 11.40
CA GLY A 106 -11.61 -5.62 11.19
C GLY A 106 -11.99 -5.72 9.71
N LYS A 107 -13.17 -6.32 9.45
CA LYS A 107 -13.72 -6.43 8.09
C LYS A 107 -14.21 -5.08 7.61
N GLN A 108 -13.92 -4.74 6.37
CA GLN A 108 -14.43 -3.53 5.75
C GLN A 108 -15.95 -3.61 5.55
N THR A 109 -16.67 -2.61 6.06
CA THR A 109 -18.12 -2.50 5.95
C THR A 109 -18.58 -1.31 5.11
N HIS A 110 -17.68 -0.37 4.80
CA HIS A 110 -17.99 0.85 4.05
C HIS A 110 -16.78 1.32 3.25
N PHE A 111 -17.01 2.18 2.25
CA PHE A 111 -15.94 2.84 1.52
C PHE A 111 -15.21 3.85 2.39
N VAL A 112 -13.90 3.95 2.21
CA VAL A 112 -13.06 4.93 2.90
C VAL A 112 -12.66 6.06 1.97
N ILE A 113 -12.55 7.26 2.53
CA ILE A 113 -12.02 8.43 1.81
C ILE A 113 -10.52 8.48 2.12
N PRO A 114 -9.64 8.34 1.10
CA PRO A 114 -8.19 8.42 1.30
C PRO A 114 -7.74 9.77 1.86
N GLY A 115 -6.65 9.79 2.67
CA GLY A 115 -6.01 11.04 3.07
C GLY A 115 -5.98 11.29 4.58
N VAL A 116 -6.06 10.25 5.40
CA VAL A 116 -5.90 10.37 6.87
C VAL A 116 -4.51 10.89 7.22
N ASP A 117 -3.48 10.38 6.55
CA ASP A 117 -2.09 10.80 6.68
C ASP A 117 -1.34 10.62 5.34
N PRO A 118 -0.13 11.22 5.17
CA PRO A 118 0.62 11.14 3.93
C PRO A 118 0.99 9.71 3.50
N ALA A 119 1.33 8.83 4.45
CA ALA A 119 1.72 7.45 4.15
C ALA A 119 0.54 6.63 3.63
N SER A 120 -0.63 6.71 4.31
CA SER A 120 -1.86 6.04 3.87
C SER A 120 -2.33 6.57 2.51
N ALA A 121 -2.25 7.89 2.28
CA ALA A 121 -2.58 8.50 0.99
C ALA A 121 -1.70 7.96 -0.14
N ALA A 122 -0.37 7.85 0.08
CA ALA A 122 0.55 7.27 -0.90
C ALA A 122 0.25 5.79 -1.18
N LEU A 123 -0.08 4.99 -0.15
CA LEU A 123 -0.52 3.59 -0.32
C LEU A 123 -1.80 3.50 -1.16
N HIS A 124 -2.78 4.39 -0.96
CA HIS A 124 -3.99 4.41 -1.77
C HIS A 124 -3.70 4.77 -3.24
N VAL A 125 -2.78 5.71 -3.50
CA VAL A 125 -2.33 6.00 -4.87
C VAL A 125 -1.63 4.78 -5.47
N ALA A 126 -0.69 4.15 -4.75
CA ALA A 126 -0.02 2.93 -5.18
C ALA A 126 -1.03 1.83 -5.56
N ARG A 127 -2.05 1.60 -4.72
CA ARG A 127 -3.14 0.66 -5.02
C ARG A 127 -3.83 0.96 -6.35
N THR A 128 -4.14 2.21 -6.64
CA THR A 128 -4.82 2.56 -7.90
C THR A 128 -3.92 2.35 -9.12
N ILE A 129 -2.61 2.57 -8.97
CA ILE A 129 -1.62 2.28 -10.01
C ILE A 129 -1.50 0.77 -10.22
N VAL A 130 -1.42 -0.04 -9.16
CA VAL A 130 -1.43 -1.51 -9.24
C VAL A 130 -2.65 -2.02 -9.99
N ARG A 131 -3.84 -1.49 -9.73
CA ARG A 131 -5.07 -1.85 -10.47
C ARG A 131 -5.03 -1.42 -11.93
N ARG A 132 -4.32 -0.35 -12.28
CA ARG A 132 -4.05 0.00 -13.68
C ARG A 132 -3.10 -0.99 -14.32
N ALA A 133 -2.02 -1.37 -13.64
CA ALA A 133 -1.09 -2.40 -14.09
C ALA A 133 -1.79 -3.76 -14.32
N GLU A 134 -2.68 -4.15 -13.41
CA GLU A 134 -3.51 -5.36 -13.55
C GLU A 134 -4.28 -5.36 -14.88
N ARG A 135 -4.98 -4.26 -15.20
CA ARG A 135 -5.71 -4.15 -16.47
C ARG A 135 -4.80 -4.23 -17.69
N HIS A 136 -3.59 -3.63 -17.64
CA HIS A 136 -2.62 -3.74 -18.75
C HIS A 136 -2.12 -5.17 -18.91
N VAL A 137 -1.86 -5.89 -17.81
CA VAL A 137 -1.41 -7.29 -17.85
C VAL A 137 -2.53 -8.21 -18.36
N VAL A 138 -3.77 -7.98 -17.99
CA VAL A 138 -4.93 -8.71 -18.55
C VAL A 138 -5.03 -8.47 -20.05
N ALA A 139 -4.94 -7.22 -20.51
CA ALA A 139 -4.96 -6.91 -21.94
C ALA A 139 -3.76 -7.52 -22.69
N LEU A 140 -2.56 -7.54 -22.07
CA LEU A 140 -1.39 -8.20 -22.64
C LEU A 140 -1.63 -9.71 -22.83
N ALA A 141 -2.25 -10.36 -21.85
CA ALA A 141 -2.53 -11.80 -21.84
C ALA A 141 -3.52 -12.22 -22.96
N GLU A 142 -4.30 -11.30 -23.52
CA GLU A 142 -5.15 -11.56 -24.70
C GLU A 142 -4.34 -11.74 -25.99
N HIS A 143 -3.11 -11.22 -26.04
CA HIS A 143 -2.30 -11.18 -27.27
C HIS A 143 -0.97 -11.92 -27.16
N GLU A 144 -0.45 -12.07 -25.96
CA GLU A 144 0.87 -12.63 -25.71
C GLU A 144 0.80 -13.57 -24.48
N PRO A 145 1.65 -14.63 -24.44
CA PRO A 145 1.66 -15.52 -23.28
C PRO A 145 2.14 -14.80 -22.02
N VAL A 146 1.31 -14.81 -21.00
CA VAL A 146 1.60 -14.32 -19.64
C VAL A 146 1.34 -15.45 -18.65
N ARG A 147 2.28 -15.68 -17.73
CA ARG A 147 2.10 -16.71 -16.70
C ARG A 147 0.91 -16.32 -15.78
N GLU A 148 0.00 -17.23 -15.56
CA GLU A 148 -1.22 -16.99 -14.74
C GLU A 148 -0.92 -16.48 -13.33
N VAL A 149 0.19 -16.95 -12.71
CA VAL A 149 0.59 -16.52 -11.38
C VAL A 149 0.87 -15.01 -11.31
N LEU A 150 1.29 -14.37 -12.41
CA LEU A 150 1.54 -12.92 -12.45
C LEU A 150 0.22 -12.14 -12.29
N ALA A 151 -0.83 -12.56 -12.99
CA ALA A 151 -2.15 -11.94 -12.87
C ALA A 151 -2.71 -12.09 -11.45
N ARG A 152 -2.59 -13.29 -10.87
CA ARG A 152 -2.99 -13.52 -9.47
C ARG A 152 -2.21 -12.68 -8.49
N TYR A 153 -0.89 -12.61 -8.66
CA TYR A 153 -0.03 -11.79 -7.80
C TYR A 153 -0.42 -10.32 -7.84
N ILE A 154 -0.63 -9.73 -9.03
CA ILE A 154 -1.01 -8.32 -9.16
C ILE A 154 -2.39 -8.07 -8.54
N ASN A 155 -3.34 -8.97 -8.72
CA ASN A 155 -4.66 -8.87 -8.10
C ASN A 155 -4.54 -8.85 -6.56
N ARG A 156 -3.85 -9.83 -5.95
CA ARG A 156 -3.59 -9.88 -4.50
C ARG A 156 -2.77 -8.69 -4.00
N LEU A 157 -1.85 -8.19 -4.83
CA LEU A 157 -1.07 -6.99 -4.48
C LEU A 157 -1.96 -5.77 -4.25
N SER A 158 -3.00 -5.59 -5.08
CA SER A 158 -3.93 -4.48 -4.88
C SER A 158 -4.65 -4.56 -3.54
N ASP A 159 -5.02 -5.77 -3.11
CA ASP A 159 -5.68 -6.02 -1.84
C ASP A 159 -4.72 -5.82 -0.65
N ALA A 160 -3.49 -6.32 -0.75
CA ALA A 160 -2.47 -6.15 0.28
C ALA A 160 -2.10 -4.68 0.49
N VAL A 161 -1.92 -3.91 -0.59
CA VAL A 161 -1.63 -2.47 -0.49
C VAL A 161 -2.81 -1.71 0.12
N TYR A 162 -4.06 -2.10 -0.20
CA TYR A 162 -5.24 -1.55 0.44
C TYR A 162 -5.27 -1.86 1.94
N ALA A 163 -5.03 -3.11 2.33
CA ALA A 163 -5.01 -3.52 3.73
C ALA A 163 -3.93 -2.78 4.54
N LEU A 164 -2.73 -2.57 3.95
CA LEU A 164 -1.68 -1.75 4.56
C LEU A 164 -2.09 -0.28 4.72
N ALA A 165 -2.80 0.29 3.74
CA ALA A 165 -3.32 1.65 3.84
C ALA A 165 -4.32 1.78 4.99
N ARG A 166 -5.24 0.83 5.13
CA ARG A 166 -6.19 0.77 6.22
C ARG A 166 -5.52 0.63 7.58
N LEU A 167 -4.53 -0.26 7.70
CA LEU A 167 -3.76 -0.42 8.92
C LEU A 167 -3.05 0.89 9.32
N GLN A 168 -2.43 1.57 8.36
CA GLN A 168 -1.77 2.86 8.57
C GLN A 168 -2.77 3.91 9.09
N GLU A 169 -3.95 3.98 8.49
CA GLU A 169 -5.03 4.92 8.89
C GLU A 169 -5.50 4.66 10.31
N ASP A 170 -5.81 3.41 10.65
CA ASP A 170 -6.31 3.04 11.98
C ASP A 170 -5.28 3.35 13.07
N LEU A 171 -4.01 2.99 12.86
CA LEU A 171 -2.93 3.30 13.79
C LEU A 171 -2.74 4.82 13.98
N THR A 172 -2.86 5.60 12.91
CA THR A 172 -2.76 7.06 12.96
C THR A 172 -3.94 7.67 13.73
N GLN A 173 -5.15 7.17 13.51
CA GLN A 173 -6.35 7.64 14.21
C GLN A 173 -6.29 7.28 15.70
N GLU A 174 -5.86 6.08 16.04
CA GLU A 174 -5.67 5.66 17.44
C GLU A 174 -4.67 6.56 18.18
N GLU A 175 -3.53 6.89 17.55
CA GLU A 175 -2.56 7.81 18.15
C GLU A 175 -3.11 9.22 18.36
N ARG A 176 -3.82 9.75 17.37
CA ARG A 176 -4.47 11.06 17.48
C ARG A 176 -5.47 11.08 18.64
N LEU A 177 -6.27 10.01 18.76
CA LEU A 177 -7.23 9.88 19.86
C LEU A 177 -6.52 9.79 21.22
N ARG A 178 -5.50 8.95 21.34
CA ARG A 178 -4.69 8.84 22.58
C ARG A 178 -4.04 10.18 22.96
N ALA A 179 -3.50 10.93 22.01
CA ALA A 179 -2.93 12.24 22.24
C ALA A 179 -3.98 13.25 22.74
N GLN A 180 -5.17 13.26 22.14
CA GLN A 180 -6.28 14.12 22.55
C GLN A 180 -6.75 13.80 23.98
N VAL A 181 -6.95 12.52 24.31
CA VAL A 181 -7.34 12.08 25.65
C VAL A 181 -6.27 12.48 26.67
N THR A 182 -5.00 12.25 26.36
CA THR A 182 -3.89 12.61 27.26
C THR A 182 -3.84 14.14 27.50
N ALA A 183 -4.04 14.95 26.46
CA ALA A 183 -4.09 16.40 26.59
C ALA A 183 -5.25 16.88 27.45
N LEU A 184 -6.43 16.27 27.30
CA LEU A 184 -7.61 16.58 28.10
C LEU A 184 -7.40 16.22 29.58
N VAL A 185 -6.84 15.05 29.89
CA VAL A 185 -6.52 14.61 31.24
C VAL A 185 -5.49 15.56 31.90
N ARG A 186 -4.41 15.89 31.18
CA ARG A 186 -3.40 16.86 31.70
C ARG A 186 -4.02 18.22 31.99
N LYS A 187 -4.86 18.74 31.12
CA LYS A 187 -5.56 20.02 31.31
C LYS A 187 -6.43 20.01 32.58
N GLN A 188 -7.08 18.88 32.87
CA GLN A 188 -7.90 18.76 34.07
C GLN A 188 -7.08 18.63 35.34
N LEU A 189 -5.96 17.90 35.32
CA LEU A 189 -5.06 17.75 36.45
C LEU A 189 -4.27 19.03 36.80
N SER A 190 -4.05 19.90 35.79
CA SER A 190 -3.35 21.18 35.98
C SER A 190 -4.28 22.36 36.32
N ALA A 191 -5.59 22.15 36.38
CA ALA A 191 -6.52 23.15 36.84
C ALA A 191 -6.33 23.40 38.36
N PRO A 192 -6.25 24.67 38.84
CA PRO A 192 -6.07 24.95 40.26
C PRO A 192 -7.20 24.35 41.09
N GLU A 193 -6.86 23.85 42.29
CA GLU A 193 -7.78 23.22 43.25
C GLU A 193 -8.85 24.18 43.74
N GLY A 194 -9.81 24.53 42.92
CA GLY A 194 -10.86 25.48 43.30
C GLY A 194 -12.24 25.19 42.69
N GLY A 195 -12.41 24.13 41.92
CA GLY A 195 -13.67 24.02 41.21
C GLY A 195 -14.12 22.68 40.64
N LEU A 196 -13.42 21.59 40.87
CA LEU A 196 -13.88 20.29 40.38
C LEU A 196 -14.24 19.34 41.54
N PRO A 197 -15.43 18.74 41.54
CA PRO A 197 -15.73 17.67 42.47
C PRO A 197 -14.78 16.49 42.22
N PRO A 198 -14.44 15.72 43.27
CA PRO A 198 -13.55 14.57 43.14
C PRO A 198 -14.09 13.62 42.06
N PHE A 199 -13.18 13.03 41.31
CA PHE A 199 -13.50 12.08 40.25
C PHE A 199 -14.46 11.00 40.74
N SER A 200 -15.73 11.12 40.39
CA SER A 200 -16.72 10.06 40.61
C SER A 200 -16.78 9.16 39.39
N LEU A 201 -17.09 7.88 39.55
CA LEU A 201 -17.31 6.94 38.46
C LEU A 201 -18.30 7.52 37.43
N ALA A 202 -19.31 8.26 37.88
CA ALA A 202 -20.30 8.95 37.08
C ALA A 202 -19.70 10.10 36.23
N SER A 203 -18.62 10.77 36.66
CA SER A 203 -17.95 11.80 35.88
C SER A 203 -17.08 11.17 34.79
N LEU A 204 -16.41 10.07 35.09
CA LEU A 204 -15.64 9.29 34.10
C LEU A 204 -16.55 8.68 33.03
N GLN A 205 -17.71 8.14 33.43
CA GLN A 205 -18.70 7.62 32.50
C GLN A 205 -19.26 8.71 31.54
N ARG A 206 -19.58 9.91 32.07
CA ARG A 206 -20.02 11.03 31.24
C ARG A 206 -18.94 11.52 30.29
N MET A 207 -17.66 11.46 30.66
CA MET A 207 -16.55 11.84 29.79
C MET A 207 -16.33 10.80 28.69
N ALA A 208 -16.40 9.53 29.01
CA ALA A 208 -16.36 8.44 28.04
C ALA A 208 -17.53 8.53 27.06
N GLN A 209 -18.75 8.79 27.57
CA GLN A 209 -19.93 8.95 26.71
C GLN A 209 -19.81 10.13 25.72
N ARG A 210 -19.32 11.29 26.21
CA ARG A 210 -19.08 12.46 25.32
C ARG A 210 -17.96 12.22 24.31
N ALA A 211 -16.94 11.44 24.65
CA ALA A 211 -15.89 11.05 23.71
C ALA A 211 -16.46 10.15 22.62
N VAL A 212 -17.31 9.18 22.97
CA VAL A 212 -18.03 8.30 22.04
C VAL A 212 -18.99 9.08 21.13
N GLU A 213 -19.81 9.98 21.71
CA GLU A 213 -20.75 10.82 20.94
C GLU A 213 -20.00 11.73 19.94
N ARG A 214 -18.85 12.30 20.36
CA ARG A 214 -18.05 13.16 19.49
C ARG A 214 -17.31 12.38 18.42
N ALA A 215 -16.86 11.17 18.71
CA ALA A 215 -16.31 10.25 17.71
C ALA A 215 -17.38 9.86 16.67
N GLY A 216 -18.61 9.59 17.12
CA GLY A 216 -19.76 9.34 16.22
C GLY A 216 -20.10 10.53 15.31
N GLN A 217 -20.04 11.77 15.84
CA GLN A 217 -20.24 13.00 15.04
C GLN A 217 -19.11 13.24 14.01
N LEU A 218 -17.91 12.72 14.26
CA LEU A 218 -16.76 12.81 13.38
C LEU A 218 -16.65 11.63 12.40
N GLY A 219 -17.64 10.69 12.42
CA GLY A 219 -17.65 9.51 11.58
C GLY A 219 -16.56 8.49 11.93
N VAL A 220 -16.00 8.56 13.15
CA VAL A 220 -15.03 7.58 13.64
C VAL A 220 -15.81 6.43 14.27
N PRO A 221 -15.68 5.18 13.76
CA PRO A 221 -16.32 4.04 14.40
C PRO A 221 -15.74 3.84 15.80
N VAL A 222 -16.60 3.78 16.79
CA VAL A 222 -16.25 3.42 18.17
C VAL A 222 -16.46 1.92 18.30
N VAL A 223 -15.38 1.18 18.49
CA VAL A 223 -15.38 -0.25 18.84
C VAL A 223 -15.60 -0.40 20.34
#